data_56dfd85ffab75bbd2b60e48596b73604
#
_entry.id   56dfd85ffab75bbd2b60e48596b73604
#
_cell.length_a   1.000
_cell.length_b   1.000
_cell.length_c   1.000
_cell.angle_alpha   90.00
_cell.angle_beta   90.00
_cell.angle_gamma   90.00
#
_symmetry.space_group_name_H-M   'P 1'
#
loop_
_entity.id
_entity.type
_entity.pdbx_description
1 polymer ?
#
loop_
_entity_poly.entity_id
_entity_poly.type
_entity_poly.pdbx_seq_one_letter_code
_entity_poly.pdbx_strand_id
1 'polypeptide(L)'
;MKRKLEKVKKKIETNNEFKGKHNRKPKLCLVSSSGGHWEQLKKLQPLIDKYCGFFITEKTQVGENAKYFMKQTDLKDKWMPLKMLYNSIYALFIWLKERPDFIITTGTMIAYPFYLLSIIFHKKFIFIETFGRANMPTEAGKRMEKHTDLFIVQWESQKKFYKNAIYGGCLY
;
A
#
# COMPACT_ATOMS: atom_id res chain seq x y z
N MET A 1 -2.77 19.24 -10.54
CA MET A 1 -3.30 18.04 -9.88
C MET A 1 -3.98 17.08 -10.86
N LYS A 2 -5.02 17.46 -11.61
CA LYS A 2 -5.73 16.60 -12.61
C LYS A 2 -4.81 15.90 -13.65
N ARG A 3 -3.83 16.61 -14.25
CA ARG A 3 -2.90 16.06 -15.27
C ARG A 3 -1.96 14.94 -14.77
N LYS A 4 -1.65 14.88 -13.47
CA LYS A 4 -0.73 13.86 -12.91
C LYS A 4 -1.48 12.62 -12.45
N LEU A 5 -2.69 12.76 -11.93
CA LEU A 5 -3.62 11.64 -11.72
C LEU A 5 -3.96 10.97 -13.05
N GLU A 6 -4.06 11.72 -14.15
CA GLU A 6 -4.21 11.16 -15.50
C GLU A 6 -2.97 10.35 -15.94
N LYS A 7 -1.75 10.77 -15.59
CA LYS A 7 -0.53 9.96 -15.88
C LYS A 7 -0.51 8.64 -15.10
N VAL A 8 -0.96 8.66 -13.83
CA VAL A 8 -1.12 7.43 -13.04
C VAL A 8 -2.25 6.57 -13.62
N LYS A 9 -3.39 7.19 -13.98
CA LYS A 9 -4.47 6.52 -14.70
C LYS A 9 -3.99 5.92 -16.01
N LYS A 10 -3.25 6.69 -16.83
CA LYS A 10 -2.73 6.24 -18.12
C LYS A 10 -1.71 5.11 -18.00
N LYS A 11 -0.88 5.11 -16.94
CA LYS A 11 0.06 4.02 -16.68
C LYS A 11 -0.62 2.75 -16.14
N ILE A 12 -1.75 2.90 -15.46
CA ILE A 12 -2.64 1.79 -15.08
C ILE A 12 -3.44 1.31 -16.30
N GLU A 13 -3.81 2.22 -17.20
CA GLU A 13 -4.59 1.93 -18.41
C GLU A 13 -3.73 1.42 -19.59
N THR A 14 -2.46 1.82 -19.71
CA THR A 14 -1.56 1.39 -20.80
C THR A 14 -0.93 0.01 -20.56
N ASN A 15 -1.11 -0.62 -19.43
CA ASN A 15 -0.85 -2.05 -19.28
C ASN A 15 -1.98 -2.85 -19.96
N ASN A 16 -2.11 -2.66 -21.28
CA ASN A 16 -3.02 -3.45 -22.15
C ASN A 16 -2.73 -4.98 -22.12
N GLU A 17 -1.64 -5.42 -21.51
CA GLU A 17 -1.39 -6.84 -21.21
C GLU A 17 -2.38 -7.43 -20.19
N PHE A 18 -3.03 -6.59 -19.37
CA PHE A 18 -4.10 -7.06 -18.48
C PHE A 18 -5.43 -7.34 -19.22
N LYS A 19 -5.62 -6.83 -20.42
CA LYS A 19 -6.84 -7.10 -21.22
C LYS A 19 -6.90 -8.51 -21.80
N GLY A 20 -5.76 -9.23 -21.81
CA GLY A 20 -5.68 -10.55 -22.49
C GLY A 20 -5.94 -11.78 -21.61
N LYS A 21 -5.98 -11.68 -20.29
CA LYS A 21 -6.06 -12.88 -19.42
C LYS A 21 -7.21 -12.97 -18.43
N HIS A 22 -7.89 -11.89 -18.06
CA HIS A 22 -9.03 -11.98 -17.13
C HIS A 22 -10.11 -10.93 -17.45
N ASN A 23 -11.31 -11.42 -17.72
CA ASN A 23 -12.53 -10.63 -17.93
C ASN A 23 -13.06 -9.99 -16.61
N ARG A 24 -12.24 -9.88 -15.55
CA ARG A 24 -12.60 -9.31 -14.24
C ARG A 24 -11.87 -8.00 -13.98
N LYS A 25 -12.53 -7.10 -13.26
CA LYS A 25 -11.88 -5.88 -12.76
C LYS A 25 -10.69 -6.24 -11.86
N PRO A 26 -9.55 -5.52 -11.95
CA PRO A 26 -8.40 -5.73 -11.07
C PRO A 26 -8.80 -5.54 -9.62
N LYS A 27 -8.30 -6.41 -8.73
CA LYS A 27 -8.60 -6.38 -7.31
C LYS A 27 -7.49 -5.67 -6.54
N LEU A 28 -7.86 -4.65 -5.77
CA LEU A 28 -6.95 -3.82 -5.01
C LEU A 28 -6.96 -4.21 -3.53
N CYS A 29 -5.77 -4.37 -2.95
CA CYS A 29 -5.56 -4.50 -1.51
C CYS A 29 -4.90 -3.22 -1.00
N LEU A 30 -5.60 -2.44 -0.20
CA LEU A 30 -5.10 -1.22 0.40
C LEU A 30 -4.77 -1.50 1.86
N VAL A 31 -3.51 -1.35 2.26
CA VAL A 31 -3.02 -1.73 3.60
C VAL A 31 -2.20 -0.63 4.24
N SER A 32 -2.54 -0.27 5.48
CA SER A 32 -1.75 0.64 6.32
C SER A 32 -2.03 0.43 7.81
N SER A 33 -1.12 0.92 8.67
CA SER A 33 -1.44 1.03 10.10
C SER A 33 -2.55 2.05 10.34
N SER A 34 -3.06 2.04 11.56
CA SER A 34 -4.00 3.05 12.07
C SER A 34 -3.39 4.46 12.14
N GLY A 35 -4.20 5.46 12.46
CA GLY A 35 -3.77 6.85 12.60
C GLY A 35 -3.59 7.57 11.28
N GLY A 36 -2.58 8.45 11.17
CA GLY A 36 -2.35 9.28 10.00
C GLY A 36 -2.15 8.52 8.68
N HIS A 37 -1.55 7.34 8.72
CA HIS A 37 -1.42 6.45 7.55
C HIS A 37 -2.78 5.97 7.06
N TRP A 38 -3.68 5.62 7.98
CA TRP A 38 -5.05 5.24 7.66
C TRP A 38 -5.84 6.39 7.04
N GLU A 39 -5.71 7.60 7.59
CA GLU A 39 -6.38 8.78 7.04
C GLU A 39 -5.95 9.06 5.60
N GLN A 40 -4.67 8.91 5.29
CA GLN A 40 -4.17 9.03 3.92
C GLN A 40 -4.70 7.91 3.02
N LEU A 41 -4.72 6.67 3.51
CA LEU A 41 -5.18 5.53 2.73
C LEU A 41 -6.65 5.64 2.36
N LYS A 42 -7.50 6.12 3.27
CA LYS A 42 -8.94 6.35 3.02
C LYS A 42 -9.21 7.32 1.86
N LYS A 43 -8.30 8.28 1.59
CA LYS A 43 -8.43 9.18 0.44
C LYS A 43 -8.38 8.45 -0.90
N LEU A 44 -7.95 7.18 -0.90
CA LEU A 44 -7.95 6.31 -2.09
C LEU A 44 -9.26 5.53 -2.26
N GLN A 45 -10.29 5.78 -1.44
CA GLN A 45 -11.63 5.16 -1.59
C GLN A 45 -12.14 5.19 -3.05
N PRO A 46 -12.00 6.29 -3.82
CA PRO A 46 -12.45 6.32 -5.21
C PRO A 46 -11.80 5.28 -6.12
N LEU A 47 -10.63 4.73 -5.74
CA LEU A 47 -10.04 3.61 -6.48
C LEU A 47 -10.81 2.31 -6.22
N ILE A 48 -11.25 2.08 -4.97
CA ILE A 48 -12.07 0.91 -4.63
C ILE A 48 -13.43 0.99 -5.32
N ASP A 49 -14.03 2.18 -5.40
CA ASP A 49 -15.33 2.40 -6.05
C ASP A 49 -15.24 2.13 -7.57
N LYS A 50 -14.12 2.49 -8.19
CA LYS A 50 -13.88 2.27 -9.62
C LYS A 50 -13.49 0.83 -9.96
N TYR A 51 -12.63 0.24 -9.13
CA TYR A 51 -12.11 -1.12 -9.29
C TYR A 51 -12.73 -2.02 -8.21
N CYS A 52 -12.39 -3.24 -8.10
CA CYS A 52 -12.76 -4.07 -6.96
C CYS A 52 -11.66 -3.99 -5.90
N GLY A 53 -11.99 -3.79 -4.62
CA GLY A 53 -10.93 -3.69 -3.62
C GLY A 53 -11.41 -3.75 -2.18
N PHE A 54 -10.45 -3.72 -1.26
CA PHE A 54 -10.70 -3.77 0.18
C PHE A 54 -9.55 -3.12 0.95
N PHE A 55 -9.89 -2.65 2.15
CA PHE A 55 -8.95 -2.09 3.10
C PHE A 55 -8.51 -3.10 4.15
N ILE A 56 -7.27 -2.98 4.58
CA ILE A 56 -6.67 -3.67 5.73
C ILE A 56 -6.02 -2.62 6.63
N THR A 57 -6.28 -2.69 7.93
CA THR A 57 -5.63 -1.84 8.92
C THR A 57 -5.38 -2.60 10.22
N GLU A 58 -4.77 -1.93 11.19
CA GLU A 58 -4.60 -2.46 12.54
C GLU A 58 -5.92 -2.39 13.33
N LYS A 59 -6.13 -3.36 14.21
CA LYS A 59 -7.30 -3.38 15.09
C LYS A 59 -7.15 -2.29 16.17
N THR A 60 -7.72 -1.12 15.89
CA THR A 60 -7.79 0.03 16.78
C THR A 60 -9.18 0.64 16.73
N GLN A 61 -9.47 1.64 17.57
CA GLN A 61 -10.77 2.32 17.58
C GLN A 61 -11.09 3.12 16.31
N VAL A 62 -10.12 3.29 15.40
CA VAL A 62 -10.22 4.22 14.25
C VAL A 62 -10.42 3.50 12.89
N GLY A 63 -10.48 2.18 12.87
CA GLY A 63 -10.47 1.39 11.63
C GLY A 63 -11.83 1.02 11.03
N GLU A 64 -12.88 1.82 11.20
CA GLU A 64 -14.29 1.41 10.99
C GLU A 64 -14.65 0.83 9.61
N ASN A 65 -13.93 1.13 8.54
CA ASN A 65 -14.28 0.70 7.17
C ASN A 65 -13.32 -0.35 6.58
N ALA A 66 -12.44 -0.95 7.39
CA ALA A 66 -11.55 -1.98 6.90
C ALA A 66 -12.24 -3.35 6.87
N LYS A 67 -11.99 -4.12 5.82
CA LYS A 67 -12.49 -5.50 5.70
C LYS A 67 -11.73 -6.47 6.60
N TYR A 68 -10.44 -6.22 6.83
CA TYR A 68 -9.57 -7.06 7.66
C TYR A 68 -8.79 -6.22 8.66
N PHE A 69 -8.60 -6.78 9.84
CA PHE A 69 -7.89 -6.13 10.94
C PHE A 69 -6.71 -7.00 11.38
N MET A 70 -5.53 -6.42 11.38
CA MET A 70 -4.30 -7.04 11.82
C MET A 70 -3.96 -6.62 13.27
N LYS A 71 -3.09 -7.37 13.93
CA LYS A 71 -2.58 -6.99 15.26
C LYS A 71 -1.70 -5.76 15.11
N GLN A 72 -1.91 -4.79 15.99
CA GLN A 72 -1.09 -3.58 16.06
C GLN A 72 0.37 -3.94 16.33
N THR A 73 1.28 -3.35 15.58
CA THR A 73 2.71 -3.54 15.68
C THR A 73 3.38 -2.27 16.19
N ASP A 74 4.13 -2.37 17.29
CA ASP A 74 4.97 -1.32 17.83
C ASP A 74 6.40 -1.85 17.97
N LEU A 75 7.38 -1.09 17.48
CA LEU A 75 8.80 -1.44 17.59
C LEU A 75 9.31 -1.54 19.04
N LYS A 76 8.61 -0.91 19.99
CA LYS A 76 8.91 -0.97 21.42
C LYS A 76 8.28 -2.17 22.12
N ASP A 77 7.39 -2.89 21.44
CA ASP A 77 6.69 -4.04 22.02
C ASP A 77 7.58 -5.29 21.99
N LYS A 78 7.83 -5.88 23.16
CA LYS A 78 8.58 -7.14 23.32
C LYS A 78 7.98 -8.30 22.51
N TRP A 79 6.66 -8.29 22.30
CA TRP A 79 5.92 -9.31 21.55
C TRP A 79 5.83 -9.01 20.03
N MET A 80 6.49 -7.96 19.58
CA MET A 80 6.47 -7.54 18.18
C MET A 80 6.83 -8.67 17.21
N PRO A 81 7.87 -9.51 17.43
CA PRO A 81 8.18 -10.61 16.51
C PRO A 81 7.05 -11.63 16.39
N LEU A 82 6.40 -11.99 17.50
CA LEU A 82 5.26 -12.93 17.49
C LEU A 82 4.02 -12.31 16.83
N LYS A 83 3.77 -11.02 17.04
CA LYS A 83 2.71 -10.29 16.34
C LYS A 83 2.97 -10.22 14.85
N MET A 84 4.22 -10.00 14.44
CA MET A 84 4.61 -10.01 13.03
C MET A 84 4.47 -11.38 12.39
N LEU A 85 4.84 -12.45 13.08
CA LEU A 85 4.63 -13.83 12.62
C LEU A 85 3.13 -14.11 12.43
N TYR A 86 2.31 -13.79 13.43
CA TYR A 86 0.85 -13.90 13.33
C TYR A 86 0.30 -13.11 12.14
N ASN A 87 0.70 -11.84 12.01
CA ASN A 87 0.27 -10.98 10.93
C ASN A 87 0.73 -11.52 9.56
N SER A 88 1.89 -12.15 9.47
CA SER A 88 2.38 -12.76 8.23
C SER A 88 1.54 -13.97 7.81
N ILE A 89 1.20 -14.85 8.76
CA ILE A 89 0.31 -16.01 8.51
C ILE A 89 -1.09 -15.51 8.12
N TYR A 90 -1.61 -14.51 8.82
CA TYR A 90 -2.91 -13.93 8.53
C TYR A 90 -2.94 -13.20 7.17
N ALA A 91 -1.86 -12.50 6.82
CA ALA A 91 -1.69 -11.89 5.51
C ALA A 91 -1.71 -12.94 4.38
N LEU A 92 -1.05 -14.07 4.58
CA LEU A 92 -1.09 -15.19 3.62
C LEU A 92 -2.51 -15.73 3.46
N PHE A 93 -3.25 -15.91 4.56
CA PHE A 93 -4.67 -16.32 4.50
C PHE A 93 -5.52 -15.32 3.70
N ILE A 94 -5.40 -14.03 4.00
CA ILE A 94 -6.10 -12.97 3.25
C ILE A 94 -5.71 -13.02 1.77
N TRP A 95 -4.42 -13.19 1.48
CA TRP A 95 -3.91 -13.26 0.11
C TRP A 95 -4.51 -14.40 -0.69
N LEU A 96 -4.50 -15.60 -0.14
CA LEU A 96 -5.06 -16.80 -0.80
C LEU A 96 -6.56 -16.67 -1.03
N LYS A 97 -7.29 -16.06 -0.08
CA LYS A 97 -8.73 -15.82 -0.17
C LYS A 97 -9.07 -14.74 -1.19
N GLU A 98 -8.40 -13.61 -1.12
CA GLU A 98 -8.74 -12.42 -1.90
C GLU A 98 -8.05 -12.36 -3.25
N ARG A 99 -6.85 -12.92 -3.38
CA ARG A 99 -6.03 -12.93 -4.60
C ARG A 99 -5.91 -11.55 -5.23
N PRO A 100 -5.34 -10.56 -4.53
CA PRO A 100 -5.23 -9.20 -5.04
C PRO A 100 -4.29 -9.13 -6.26
N ASP A 101 -4.56 -8.20 -7.16
CA ASP A 101 -3.71 -7.92 -8.31
C ASP A 101 -2.75 -6.76 -8.03
N PHE A 102 -3.18 -5.82 -7.19
CA PHE A 102 -2.40 -4.67 -6.76
C PHE A 102 -2.45 -4.54 -5.25
N ILE A 103 -1.31 -4.24 -4.66
CA ILE A 103 -1.18 -3.87 -3.26
C ILE A 103 -0.79 -2.40 -3.20
N ILE A 104 -1.52 -1.60 -2.43
CA ILE A 104 -1.27 -0.17 -2.25
C ILE A 104 -1.09 0.08 -0.76
N THR A 105 -0.04 0.77 -0.40
CA THR A 105 0.22 1.12 1.01
C THR A 105 0.69 2.56 1.17
N THR A 106 0.34 3.16 2.29
CA THR A 106 0.91 4.43 2.76
C THR A 106 2.04 4.21 3.76
N GLY A 107 2.57 2.97 3.84
CA GLY A 107 3.68 2.58 4.69
C GLY A 107 3.25 1.76 5.90
N THR A 108 4.23 1.54 6.77
CA THR A 108 4.18 0.82 8.03
C THR A 108 4.48 -0.69 7.98
N MET A 109 4.76 -1.25 9.16
CA MET A 109 5.23 -2.64 9.27
C MET A 109 4.18 -3.68 8.89
N ILE A 110 2.89 -3.40 9.05
CA ILE A 110 1.84 -4.36 8.66
C ILE A 110 1.73 -4.55 7.14
N ALA A 111 2.25 -3.63 6.35
CA ALA A 111 2.32 -3.78 4.90
C ALA A 111 3.44 -4.73 4.45
N TYR A 112 4.43 -4.99 5.32
CA TYR A 112 5.61 -5.78 4.97
C TYR A 112 5.29 -7.23 4.54
N PRO A 113 4.41 -7.98 5.21
CA PRO A 113 3.99 -9.30 4.73
C PRO A 113 3.36 -9.25 3.32
N PHE A 114 2.54 -8.25 3.03
CA PHE A 114 1.92 -8.08 1.71
C PHE A 114 2.94 -7.70 0.64
N TYR A 115 3.96 -6.91 1.00
CA TYR A 115 5.10 -6.63 0.13
C TYR A 115 5.85 -7.92 -0.24
N LEU A 116 6.19 -8.77 0.71
CA LEU A 116 6.85 -10.05 0.44
C LEU A 116 5.98 -10.97 -0.43
N LEU A 117 4.68 -11.06 -0.13
CA LEU A 117 3.75 -11.84 -0.92
C LEU A 117 3.62 -11.30 -2.35
N SER A 118 3.69 -9.98 -2.55
CA SER A 118 3.65 -9.39 -3.89
C SER A 118 4.85 -9.82 -4.75
N ILE A 119 6.02 -9.96 -4.14
CA ILE A 119 7.23 -10.46 -4.82
C ILE A 119 7.05 -11.95 -5.17
N ILE A 120 6.64 -12.77 -4.21
CA ILE A 120 6.45 -14.22 -4.38
C ILE A 120 5.42 -14.53 -5.48
N PHE A 121 4.30 -13.82 -5.46
CA PHE A 121 3.19 -14.04 -6.41
C PHE A 121 3.23 -13.15 -7.65
N HIS A 122 4.32 -12.40 -7.86
CA HIS A 122 4.52 -11.51 -9.00
C HIS A 122 3.36 -10.51 -9.20
N LYS A 123 2.87 -9.91 -8.11
CA LYS A 123 1.81 -8.91 -8.11
C LYS A 123 2.38 -7.51 -7.96
N LYS A 124 1.62 -6.52 -8.40
CA LYS A 124 2.06 -5.12 -8.41
C LYS A 124 1.99 -4.49 -7.01
N PHE A 125 3.10 -3.92 -6.57
CA PHE A 125 3.19 -3.22 -5.29
C PHE A 125 3.39 -1.72 -5.51
N ILE A 126 2.52 -0.92 -4.88
CA ILE A 126 2.53 0.54 -4.96
C ILE A 126 2.74 1.08 -3.55
N PHE A 127 3.80 1.85 -3.39
CA PHE A 127 4.12 2.52 -2.12
C PHE A 127 3.88 4.02 -2.25
N ILE A 128 3.15 4.58 -1.31
CA ILE A 128 2.94 6.03 -1.18
C ILE A 128 3.61 6.47 0.12
N GLU A 129 4.66 7.27 0.01
CA GLU A 129 5.38 7.76 1.18
C GLU A 129 4.48 8.67 2.02
N THR A 130 4.65 8.63 3.33
CA THR A 130 3.81 9.41 4.24
C THR A 130 4.00 10.91 4.08
N PHE A 131 2.91 11.66 4.18
CA PHE A 131 2.94 13.12 4.19
C PHE A 131 3.70 13.69 5.40
N GLY A 132 3.66 13.01 6.54
CA GLY A 132 4.25 13.48 7.79
C GLY A 132 5.79 13.56 7.80
N ARG A 133 6.48 13.16 6.73
CA ARG A 133 7.96 13.14 6.68
C ARG A 133 8.52 13.83 5.45
N ALA A 134 8.29 15.15 5.34
CA ALA A 134 8.70 15.93 4.18
C ALA A 134 10.21 15.89 3.86
N ASN A 135 11.07 15.82 4.88
CA ASN A 135 12.51 16.01 4.75
C ASN A 135 13.36 14.79 5.16
N MET A 136 12.73 13.63 5.36
CA MET A 136 13.43 12.39 5.69
C MET A 136 12.68 11.18 5.16
N PRO A 137 13.38 10.09 4.81
CA PRO A 137 12.76 8.86 4.38
C PRO A 137 12.22 8.08 5.57
N THR A 138 11.18 7.26 5.34
CA THR A 138 10.75 6.27 6.33
C THR A 138 11.57 4.99 6.22
N GLU A 139 11.71 4.26 7.32
CA GLU A 139 12.35 2.93 7.29
C GLU A 139 11.56 1.93 6.44
N ALA A 140 10.23 2.02 6.45
CA ALA A 140 9.39 1.22 5.58
C ALA A 140 9.65 1.52 4.11
N GLY A 141 9.71 2.80 3.74
CA GLY A 141 10.01 3.25 2.38
C GLY A 141 11.35 2.73 1.88
N LYS A 142 12.42 2.92 2.67
CA LYS A 142 13.77 2.43 2.32
C LYS A 142 13.80 0.91 2.08
N ARG A 143 13.13 0.13 2.93
CA ARG A 143 13.14 -1.34 2.84
C ARG A 143 12.32 -1.85 1.66
N MET A 144 11.21 -1.19 1.34
CA MET A 144 10.29 -1.65 0.30
C MET A 144 10.58 -1.07 -1.08
N GLU A 145 11.39 -0.01 -1.20
CA GLU A 145 11.67 0.66 -2.48
C GLU A 145 12.15 -0.31 -3.56
N LYS A 146 13.04 -1.24 -3.18
CA LYS A 146 13.75 -2.12 -4.13
C LYS A 146 12.84 -2.90 -5.08
N HIS A 147 11.71 -3.40 -4.59
CA HIS A 147 10.77 -4.21 -5.35
C HIS A 147 9.39 -3.55 -5.48
N THR A 148 9.34 -2.24 -5.36
CA THR A 148 8.13 -1.46 -5.56
C THR A 148 7.98 -1.09 -7.02
N ASP A 149 6.86 -1.46 -7.65
CA ASP A 149 6.57 -1.14 -9.05
C ASP A 149 6.30 0.35 -9.28
N LEU A 150 5.71 1.01 -8.27
CA LEU A 150 5.41 2.43 -8.29
C LEU A 150 5.61 3.04 -6.91
N PHE A 151 6.64 3.86 -6.77
CA PHE A 151 6.94 4.59 -5.55
C PHE A 151 6.50 6.05 -5.70
N ILE A 152 5.57 6.50 -4.87
CA ILE A 152 5.00 7.85 -4.92
C ILE A 152 5.43 8.60 -3.67
N VAL A 153 5.96 9.80 -3.85
CA VAL A 153 6.23 10.73 -2.75
C VAL A 153 5.27 11.90 -2.79
N GLN A 154 4.88 12.39 -1.61
CA GLN A 154 3.93 13.49 -1.45
C GLN A 154 4.60 14.86 -1.38
N TRP A 155 5.91 14.91 -1.12
CA TRP A 155 6.74 16.11 -1.16
C TRP A 155 7.82 15.97 -2.22
N GLU A 156 8.08 17.02 -2.96
CA GLU A 156 9.14 17.00 -3.97
C GLU A 156 10.53 16.80 -3.34
N SER A 157 10.72 17.33 -2.12
CA SER A 157 11.92 17.14 -1.31
C SER A 157 12.22 15.67 -0.96
N GLN A 158 11.23 14.80 -0.93
CA GLN A 158 11.41 13.37 -0.66
C GLN A 158 12.07 12.61 -1.83
N LYS A 159 12.00 13.12 -3.06
CA LYS A 159 12.58 12.44 -4.24
C LYS A 159 14.08 12.18 -4.10
N LYS A 160 14.80 13.02 -3.38
CA LYS A 160 16.25 12.85 -3.15
C LYS A 160 16.61 11.61 -2.33
N PHE A 161 15.65 11.03 -1.60
CA PHE A 161 15.88 9.88 -0.75
C PHE A 161 15.57 8.55 -1.42
N TYR A 162 14.89 8.56 -2.57
CA TYR A 162 14.43 7.37 -3.26
C TYR A 162 14.79 7.43 -4.74
N LYS A 163 15.38 6.35 -5.24
CA LYS A 163 15.96 6.31 -6.59
C LYS A 163 14.91 6.41 -7.69
N ASN A 164 13.75 5.76 -7.48
CA ASN A 164 12.71 5.62 -8.51
C ASN A 164 11.39 6.30 -8.12
N ALA A 165 11.43 7.20 -7.12
CA ALA A 165 10.22 7.87 -6.66
C ALA A 165 9.73 8.92 -7.64
N ILE A 166 8.41 8.96 -7.81
CA ILE A 166 7.73 10.05 -8.52
C ILE A 166 7.00 10.95 -7.53
N TYR A 167 7.02 12.24 -7.78
CA TYR A 167 6.20 13.18 -7.02
C TYR A 167 4.74 13.10 -7.48
N GLY A 168 3.84 12.67 -6.60
CA GLY A 168 2.41 12.52 -6.87
C GLY A 168 1.55 13.69 -6.39
N GLY A 169 2.12 14.57 -5.56
CA GLY A 169 1.36 15.57 -4.82
C GLY A 169 0.79 15.00 -3.51
N CYS A 170 0.08 15.84 -2.77
CA CYS A 170 -0.50 15.51 -1.48
C CYS A 170 -1.82 14.72 -1.63
N LEU A 171 -2.09 13.79 -0.72
CA LEU A 171 -3.36 13.06 -0.61
C LEU A 171 -4.41 13.82 0.22
N TYR A 172 -3.99 14.86 0.96
CA TYR A 172 -4.90 15.72 1.74
C TYR A 172 -5.53 16.83 0.91
#